data_b3ab2314176af443ffd21cb0d29b5085
#
_entry.id   b3ab2314176af443ffd21cb0d29b5085
#
_cell.length_a   1.000
_cell.length_b   1.000
_cell.length_c   1.000
_cell.angle_alpha   90.00
_cell.angle_beta   90.00
_cell.angle_gamma   90.00
#
_symmetry.space_group_name_H-M   'P 1'
#
loop_
_entity.id
_entity.type
_entity.pdbx_description
1 polymer ?
#
loop_
_entity_poly.entity_id
_entity_poly.type
_entity_poly.pdbx_seq_one_letter_code
_entity_poly.pdbx_strand_id
1 'polypeptide(L)'
;MKLQMSLTALLVLWTPASTPHRAAPRSWLARYDLQHPTHVVALPRALVEVSGLAAWDATHLLAHNDERPTLFVVRTEDGRIVREIRLGLRNRNGDYEDLALDGRHGFLAESDGSLLEFTLDDTSTTIPYRRHFGLPGGICEVESLALAVSGPGLVVACKRVRGLRSPGGLTLFRWQRRRSYNLRPSVRVPWAAFGGRSEADRFAASGMVRTPDGTGWLIVDGPNARIAELSGDGRVIRVTGLPRHLLPQTEGITLGVDGTLYLASEGHFGLGVLAAYAPVGGLSDGR
;
A
#
# COMPACT_ATOMS: atom_id res chain seq x y z
N MET A 1 59.42 63.60 -10.55
CA MET A 1 59.23 62.49 -9.58
C MET A 1 57.88 61.89 -9.86
N LYS A 2 57.84 60.80 -10.63
CA LYS A 2 56.56 60.08 -11.00
C LYS A 2 56.42 58.88 -10.10
N LEU A 3 55.36 58.87 -9.29
CA LEU A 3 54.93 57.72 -8.45
C LEU A 3 54.22 56.72 -9.31
N GLN A 4 54.75 55.49 -9.43
CA GLN A 4 54.07 54.37 -10.03
C GLN A 4 53.32 53.61 -8.92
N MET A 5 51.95 53.60 -8.99
CA MET A 5 51.15 52.75 -8.15
C MET A 5 50.94 51.37 -8.85
N SER A 6 51.49 50.32 -8.26
CA SER A 6 51.23 48.94 -8.67
C SER A 6 49.88 48.48 -8.12
N LEU A 7 48.99 48.12 -9.00
CA LEU A 7 47.71 47.50 -8.65
C LEU A 7 47.91 45.98 -8.63
N THR A 8 47.89 45.36 -7.44
CA THR A 8 47.93 43.91 -7.29
C THR A 8 46.46 43.40 -7.33
N ALA A 9 46.08 42.74 -8.42
CA ALA A 9 44.76 42.11 -8.53
C ALA A 9 44.77 40.78 -7.77
N LEU A 10 43.93 40.67 -6.73
CA LEU A 10 43.69 39.44 -5.99
C LEU A 10 42.66 38.60 -6.78
N LEU A 11 43.12 37.49 -7.40
CA LEU A 11 42.22 36.50 -8.01
C LEU A 11 41.61 35.61 -6.90
N VAL A 12 40.37 35.84 -6.58
CA VAL A 12 39.59 34.95 -5.72
C VAL A 12 39.11 33.77 -6.57
N LEU A 13 39.74 32.61 -6.38
CA LEU A 13 39.30 31.32 -6.97
C LEU A 13 38.02 30.87 -6.27
N TRP A 14 36.91 31.02 -6.94
CA TRP A 14 35.62 30.49 -6.50
C TRP A 14 35.61 28.98 -6.77
N THR A 15 35.79 28.16 -5.74
CA THR A 15 35.55 26.71 -5.84
C THR A 15 34.06 26.48 -5.71
N PRO A 16 33.39 25.84 -6.70
CA PRO A 16 32.00 25.50 -6.53
C PRO A 16 31.87 24.49 -5.39
N ALA A 17 31.07 24.83 -4.39
CA ALA A 17 30.73 23.92 -3.32
C ALA A 17 30.01 22.70 -3.94
N SER A 18 30.62 21.52 -3.80
CA SER A 18 30.00 20.26 -4.17
C SER A 18 28.73 20.08 -3.33
N THR A 19 27.56 20.21 -3.93
CA THR A 19 26.29 19.83 -3.32
C THR A 19 26.39 18.36 -2.88
N PRO A 20 26.12 18.04 -1.61
CA PRO A 20 26.16 16.65 -1.18
C PRO A 20 25.16 15.87 -2.02
N HIS A 21 25.63 14.88 -2.76
CA HIS A 21 24.80 13.92 -3.47
C HIS A 21 23.97 13.20 -2.40
N ARG A 22 22.70 13.59 -2.28
CA ARG A 22 21.74 12.89 -1.42
C ARG A 22 21.66 11.47 -1.95
N ALA A 23 22.21 10.51 -1.21
CA ALA A 23 22.13 9.10 -1.57
C ALA A 23 20.66 8.78 -1.90
N ALA A 24 20.43 8.12 -3.04
CA ALA A 24 19.08 7.70 -3.40
C ALA A 24 18.50 6.86 -2.25
N PRO A 25 17.26 7.11 -1.83
CA PRO A 25 16.66 6.35 -0.73
C PRO A 25 16.77 4.86 -1.07
N ARG A 26 17.27 4.07 -0.12
CA ARG A 26 17.35 2.61 -0.30
C ARG A 26 15.93 2.10 -0.47
N SER A 27 15.67 1.39 -1.57
CA SER A 27 14.36 0.80 -1.84
C SER A 27 13.95 -0.18 -0.74
N TRP A 28 12.72 -0.07 -0.24
CA TRP A 28 12.13 -1.01 0.70
C TRP A 28 12.05 -2.41 0.09
N LEU A 29 11.65 -2.53 -1.18
CA LEU A 29 11.58 -3.81 -1.88
C LEU A 29 12.93 -4.48 -2.05
N ALA A 30 14.03 -3.73 -2.03
CA ALA A 30 15.38 -4.30 -2.10
C ALA A 30 15.77 -5.10 -0.84
N ARG A 31 14.96 -5.03 0.23
CA ARG A 31 15.18 -5.77 1.47
C ARG A 31 14.64 -7.20 1.42
N TYR A 32 13.88 -7.57 0.39
CA TYR A 32 13.18 -8.85 0.33
C TYR A 32 13.61 -9.66 -0.89
N ASP A 33 13.81 -10.96 -0.72
CA ASP A 33 13.86 -11.92 -1.83
C ASP A 33 12.42 -12.30 -2.22
N LEU A 34 11.84 -11.51 -3.13
CA LEU A 34 10.45 -11.67 -3.54
C LEU A 34 10.17 -12.94 -4.38
N GLN A 35 11.21 -13.68 -4.76
CA GLN A 35 11.04 -14.97 -5.45
C GLN A 35 10.94 -16.14 -4.48
N HIS A 36 11.50 -16.00 -3.27
CA HIS A 36 11.58 -17.06 -2.27
C HIS A 36 11.04 -16.56 -0.93
N PRO A 37 9.73 -16.72 -0.66
CA PRO A 37 9.15 -16.37 0.63
C PRO A 37 9.79 -17.21 1.74
N THR A 38 9.98 -16.62 2.91
CA THR A 38 10.53 -17.31 4.08
C THR A 38 9.52 -18.26 4.72
N HIS A 39 8.23 -17.99 4.50
CA HIS A 39 7.14 -18.82 5.01
C HIS A 39 5.91 -18.69 4.12
N VAL A 40 5.18 -19.80 3.94
CA VAL A 40 3.94 -19.85 3.15
C VAL A 40 2.93 -20.72 3.85
N VAL A 41 1.71 -20.22 4.00
CA VAL A 41 0.59 -20.97 4.58
C VAL A 41 -0.66 -20.83 3.72
N ALA A 42 -1.48 -21.87 3.71
CA ALA A 42 -2.81 -21.82 3.11
C ALA A 42 -3.77 -21.08 4.05
N LEU A 43 -4.59 -20.22 3.49
CA LEU A 43 -5.66 -19.54 4.21
C LEU A 43 -6.92 -20.40 4.25
N PRO A 44 -7.75 -20.30 5.33
CA PRO A 44 -9.03 -21.00 5.40
C PRO A 44 -10.00 -20.57 4.28
N ARG A 45 -11.01 -21.40 4.03
CA ARG A 45 -12.03 -21.17 3.00
C ARG A 45 -12.73 -19.80 3.10
N ALA A 46 -12.89 -19.26 4.30
CA ALA A 46 -13.46 -17.92 4.50
C ALA A 46 -12.62 -16.79 3.88
N LEU A 47 -11.36 -17.07 3.53
CA LEU A 47 -10.41 -16.15 2.91
C LEU A 47 -9.92 -16.66 1.54
N VAL A 48 -10.75 -17.41 0.81
CA VAL A 48 -10.43 -17.85 -0.56
C VAL A 48 -10.35 -16.64 -1.50
N GLU A 49 -11.17 -15.64 -1.26
CA GLU A 49 -11.21 -14.33 -1.93
C GLU A 49 -10.70 -13.25 -0.97
N VAL A 50 -9.46 -13.43 -0.48
CA VAL A 50 -8.81 -12.45 0.41
C VAL A 50 -8.50 -11.19 -0.36
N SER A 51 -9.06 -10.04 0.07
CA SER A 51 -8.95 -8.75 -0.63
C SER A 51 -8.07 -7.74 0.07
N GLY A 52 -7.77 -7.89 1.36
CA GLY A 52 -6.89 -6.97 2.06
C GLY A 52 -6.27 -7.53 3.32
N LEU A 53 -5.12 -6.94 3.70
CA LEU A 53 -4.37 -7.27 4.90
C LEU A 53 -3.97 -6.02 5.69
N ALA A 54 -3.94 -6.14 7.01
CA ALA A 54 -3.29 -5.17 7.89
C ALA A 54 -2.59 -5.87 9.05
N ALA A 55 -1.44 -5.37 9.49
CA ALA A 55 -0.75 -5.89 10.65
C ALA A 55 -1.56 -5.57 11.92
N TRP A 56 -1.85 -6.60 12.75
CA TRP A 56 -2.53 -6.45 14.02
C TRP A 56 -1.55 -6.40 15.19
N ASP A 57 -0.72 -7.41 15.30
CA ASP A 57 0.35 -7.52 16.28
C ASP A 57 1.56 -8.30 15.72
N ALA A 58 2.48 -8.72 16.57
CA ALA A 58 3.69 -9.42 16.14
C ALA A 58 3.43 -10.81 15.51
N THR A 59 2.25 -11.41 15.75
CA THR A 59 1.91 -12.79 15.40
C THR A 59 0.60 -12.94 14.64
N HIS A 60 -0.13 -11.84 14.50
CA HIS A 60 -1.44 -11.85 13.84
C HIS A 60 -1.58 -10.72 12.83
N LEU A 61 -2.33 -11.01 11.78
CA LEU A 61 -2.80 -10.06 10.79
C LEU A 61 -4.33 -9.94 10.85
N LEU A 62 -4.86 -8.81 10.43
CA LEU A 62 -6.25 -8.71 10.01
C LEU A 62 -6.33 -8.96 8.51
N ALA A 63 -7.29 -9.79 8.11
CA ALA A 63 -7.66 -10.02 6.73
C ALA A 63 -9.17 -9.83 6.56
N HIS A 64 -9.63 -9.59 5.35
CA HIS A 64 -11.05 -9.65 4.99
C HIS A 64 -11.22 -10.29 3.62
N ASN A 65 -12.45 -10.67 3.30
CA ASN A 65 -12.86 -11.03 1.94
C ASN A 65 -13.72 -9.88 1.35
N ASP A 66 -14.00 -9.95 0.07
CA ASP A 66 -14.75 -8.94 -0.67
C ASP A 66 -16.27 -8.93 -0.36
N GLU A 67 -16.85 -10.05 0.11
CA GLU A 67 -18.30 -10.20 0.21
C GLU A 67 -18.94 -9.46 1.40
N ARG A 68 -18.24 -9.41 2.56
CA ARG A 68 -18.83 -8.99 3.84
C ARG A 68 -17.91 -8.12 4.67
N PRO A 69 -18.45 -7.17 5.47
CA PRO A 69 -17.66 -6.34 6.35
C PRO A 69 -17.26 -7.13 7.61
N THR A 70 -16.52 -8.21 7.39
CA THR A 70 -16.03 -9.11 8.42
C THR A 70 -14.51 -9.14 8.37
N LEU A 71 -13.88 -8.89 9.50
CA LEU A 71 -12.44 -8.96 9.67
C LEU A 71 -12.08 -10.29 10.35
N PHE A 72 -11.07 -10.92 9.84
CA PHE A 72 -10.52 -12.18 10.36
C PHE A 72 -9.15 -11.92 10.98
N VAL A 73 -8.98 -12.23 12.26
CA VAL A 73 -7.66 -12.24 12.92
C VAL A 73 -6.98 -13.56 12.54
N VAL A 74 -5.94 -13.46 11.73
CA VAL A 74 -5.22 -14.61 11.17
C VAL A 74 -3.86 -14.71 11.84
N ARG A 75 -3.53 -15.88 12.37
CA ARG A 75 -2.21 -16.18 12.94
C ARG A 75 -1.21 -16.37 11.80
N THR A 76 -0.07 -15.67 11.86
CA THR A 76 0.92 -15.69 10.78
C THR A 76 1.65 -17.02 10.63
N GLU A 77 1.78 -17.80 11.72
CA GLU A 77 2.50 -19.07 11.77
C GLU A 77 1.84 -20.18 10.94
N ASP A 78 0.51 -20.26 10.95
CA ASP A 78 -0.23 -21.39 10.36
C ASP A 78 -1.47 -20.98 9.54
N GLY A 79 -1.72 -19.69 9.40
CA GLY A 79 -2.84 -19.14 8.63
C GLY A 79 -4.21 -19.34 9.29
N ARG A 80 -4.29 -19.85 10.52
CA ARG A 80 -5.57 -20.08 11.19
C ARG A 80 -6.27 -18.78 11.57
N ILE A 81 -7.57 -18.72 11.34
CA ILE A 81 -8.44 -17.69 11.90
C ILE A 81 -8.62 -17.98 13.38
N VAL A 82 -8.16 -17.06 14.24
CA VAL A 82 -8.30 -17.15 15.69
C VAL A 82 -9.45 -16.32 16.23
N ARG A 83 -9.93 -15.33 15.45
CA ARG A 83 -11.09 -14.52 15.78
C ARG A 83 -11.74 -13.96 14.51
N GLU A 84 -13.06 -13.87 14.54
CA GLU A 84 -13.88 -13.20 13.54
C GLU A 84 -14.53 -11.97 14.16
N ILE A 85 -14.45 -10.82 13.49
CA ILE A 85 -14.96 -9.54 13.96
C ILE A 85 -15.90 -8.96 12.90
N ARG A 86 -17.18 -8.89 13.19
CA ARG A 86 -18.18 -8.29 12.29
C ARG A 86 -18.24 -6.78 12.49
N LEU A 87 -18.26 -6.04 11.41
CA LEU A 87 -18.51 -4.61 11.44
C LEU A 87 -20.02 -4.37 11.40
N GLY A 88 -20.61 -4.02 12.56
CA GLY A 88 -22.03 -3.79 12.73
C GLY A 88 -22.86 -5.05 12.94
N LEU A 89 -24.12 -4.85 13.30
CA LEU A 89 -25.07 -5.93 13.62
C LEU A 89 -25.69 -6.60 12.40
N ARG A 90 -25.68 -5.94 11.25
CA ARG A 90 -26.29 -6.46 10.02
C ARG A 90 -25.20 -7.01 9.12
N ASN A 91 -25.37 -8.27 8.73
CA ASN A 91 -24.53 -8.91 7.72
C ASN A 91 -24.93 -8.35 6.34
N ARG A 92 -24.19 -7.34 5.88
CA ARG A 92 -24.46 -6.64 4.64
C ARG A 92 -23.49 -7.15 3.57
N ASN A 93 -24.00 -7.65 2.46
CA ASN A 93 -23.17 -7.91 1.30
C ASN A 93 -22.67 -6.59 0.71
N GLY A 94 -21.43 -6.56 0.30
CA GLY A 94 -20.74 -5.43 -0.30
C GLY A 94 -19.71 -5.92 -1.31
N ASP A 95 -18.84 -5.03 -1.68
CA ASP A 95 -17.68 -5.26 -2.54
C ASP A 95 -16.52 -4.54 -1.85
N TYR A 96 -15.90 -5.27 -0.89
CA TYR A 96 -14.90 -4.71 0.04
C TYR A 96 -13.51 -4.98 -0.50
N GLU A 97 -12.73 -3.92 -0.70
CA GLU A 97 -11.52 -3.95 -1.52
C GLU A 97 -10.22 -3.98 -0.71
N ASP A 98 -10.08 -3.11 0.28
CA ASP A 98 -8.82 -3.04 1.03
C ASP A 98 -9.02 -2.46 2.44
N LEU A 99 -8.04 -2.71 3.31
CA LEU A 99 -8.05 -2.45 4.74
C LEU A 99 -6.80 -1.66 5.16
N ALA A 100 -6.99 -0.57 5.91
CA ALA A 100 -5.90 0.17 6.53
C ALA A 100 -6.07 0.31 8.03
N LEU A 101 -4.99 0.19 8.80
CA LEU A 101 -4.95 0.42 10.24
C LEU A 101 -3.98 1.54 10.62
N ASP A 102 -4.40 2.36 11.60
CA ASP A 102 -3.57 3.30 12.34
C ASP A 102 -3.70 2.98 13.84
N GLY A 103 -2.84 2.14 14.35
CA GLY A 103 -3.01 1.50 15.64
C GLY A 103 -4.28 0.66 15.69
N ARG A 104 -5.21 1.02 16.57
CA ARG A 104 -6.53 0.34 16.68
C ARG A 104 -7.61 0.96 15.78
N HIS A 105 -7.31 2.04 15.12
CA HIS A 105 -8.24 2.74 14.26
C HIS A 105 -8.17 2.16 12.85
N GLY A 106 -9.28 1.65 12.38
CA GLY A 106 -9.34 0.92 11.11
C GLY A 106 -10.30 1.56 10.10
N PHE A 107 -10.01 1.30 8.84
CA PHE A 107 -10.80 1.71 7.70
C PHE A 107 -10.89 0.55 6.71
N LEU A 108 -12.10 0.20 6.29
CA LEU A 108 -12.38 -0.78 5.25
C LEU A 108 -13.02 -0.05 4.07
N ALA A 109 -12.45 -0.18 2.88
CA ALA A 109 -12.95 0.45 1.66
C ALA A 109 -13.95 -0.47 0.94
N GLU A 110 -15.01 0.13 0.36
CA GLU A 110 -15.86 -0.51 -0.63
C GLU A 110 -15.51 0.03 -2.02
N SER A 111 -15.69 -0.77 -3.07
CA SER A 111 -15.41 -0.40 -4.47
C SER A 111 -16.18 0.85 -4.93
N ASP A 112 -17.38 1.11 -4.35
CA ASP A 112 -18.19 2.29 -4.60
C ASP A 112 -17.59 3.58 -4.00
N GLY A 113 -16.49 3.47 -3.27
CA GLY A 113 -15.83 4.55 -2.59
C GLY A 113 -16.36 4.87 -1.20
N SER A 114 -17.22 4.06 -0.64
CA SER A 114 -17.60 4.15 0.77
C SER A 114 -16.44 3.66 1.66
N LEU A 115 -16.31 4.26 2.85
CA LEU A 115 -15.37 3.82 3.88
C LEU A 115 -16.11 3.48 5.15
N LEU A 116 -15.82 2.31 5.72
CA LEU A 116 -16.24 1.93 7.05
C LEU A 116 -15.11 2.24 8.03
N GLU A 117 -15.32 3.21 8.91
CA GLU A 117 -14.38 3.61 9.97
C GLU A 117 -14.78 2.92 11.26
N PHE A 118 -13.84 2.25 11.93
CA PHE A 118 -14.07 1.49 13.15
C PHE A 118 -12.89 1.59 14.12
N THR A 119 -13.10 1.13 15.34
CA THR A 119 -12.04 1.00 16.36
C THR A 119 -12.04 -0.42 16.87
N LEU A 120 -10.90 -1.08 16.80
CA LEU A 120 -10.70 -2.45 17.24
C LEU A 120 -10.48 -2.51 18.76
N ASP A 121 -10.97 -3.57 19.38
CA ASP A 121 -10.63 -4.00 20.72
C ASP A 121 -10.14 -5.46 20.72
N ASP A 122 -9.69 -5.94 21.88
CA ASP A 122 -9.06 -7.26 21.98
C ASP A 122 -10.04 -8.43 22.10
N THR A 123 -11.34 -8.16 22.32
CA THR A 123 -12.29 -9.20 22.74
C THR A 123 -13.57 -9.27 21.91
N SER A 124 -14.02 -8.15 21.35
CA SER A 124 -15.31 -8.07 20.66
C SER A 124 -15.32 -8.90 19.37
N THR A 125 -16.44 -9.57 19.13
CA THR A 125 -16.75 -10.26 17.86
C THR A 125 -17.70 -9.45 16.97
N THR A 126 -18.17 -8.32 17.47
CA THR A 126 -18.97 -7.35 16.70
C THR A 126 -18.66 -5.96 17.21
N ILE A 127 -18.23 -5.08 16.32
CA ILE A 127 -17.88 -3.70 16.65
C ILE A 127 -18.69 -2.72 15.80
N PRO A 128 -19.05 -1.55 16.32
CA PRO A 128 -19.72 -0.52 15.54
C PRO A 128 -18.76 0.11 14.53
N TYR A 129 -19.33 0.61 13.44
CA TYR A 129 -18.58 1.39 12.45
C TYR A 129 -19.34 2.67 12.10
N ARG A 130 -18.60 3.64 11.58
CA ARG A 130 -19.12 4.84 10.93
C ARG A 130 -18.88 4.75 9.42
N ARG A 131 -19.95 4.84 8.64
CA ARG A 131 -19.84 4.87 7.18
C ARG A 131 -19.62 6.29 6.70
N HIS A 132 -18.60 6.48 5.88
CA HIS A 132 -18.34 7.70 5.15
C HIS A 132 -18.66 7.47 3.68
N PHE A 133 -19.40 8.41 3.11
CA PHE A 133 -19.71 8.43 1.69
C PHE A 133 -18.84 9.48 1.01
N GLY A 134 -18.51 9.30 -0.26
CA GLY A 134 -17.94 10.40 -1.02
C GLY A 134 -16.46 10.30 -1.29
N LEU A 135 -15.85 9.12 -1.33
CA LEU A 135 -14.83 8.92 -2.35
C LEU A 135 -15.47 9.29 -3.67
N PRO A 136 -14.70 9.71 -4.70
CA PRO A 136 -15.31 10.13 -5.94
C PRO A 136 -16.11 8.99 -6.58
N GLY A 137 -17.08 8.48 -5.81
CA GLY A 137 -18.04 7.46 -6.21
C GLY A 137 -18.63 7.85 -7.55
N GLY A 138 -18.56 6.97 -8.52
CA GLY A 138 -18.83 7.26 -9.91
C GLY A 138 -17.64 7.79 -10.72
N ILE A 139 -16.56 8.26 -10.09
CA ILE A 139 -15.32 8.63 -10.78
C ILE A 139 -14.24 7.56 -10.56
N CYS A 140 -14.15 6.98 -9.37
CA CYS A 140 -13.11 6.03 -8.98
C CYS A 140 -13.74 4.71 -8.56
N GLU A 141 -13.41 3.62 -9.21
CA GLU A 141 -13.58 2.27 -8.73
C GLU A 141 -12.40 2.01 -7.80
N VAL A 142 -12.66 2.01 -6.49
CA VAL A 142 -11.60 1.85 -5.47
C VAL A 142 -11.15 0.41 -5.44
N GLU A 143 -9.83 0.19 -5.32
CA GLU A 143 -9.23 -1.14 -5.23
C GLU A 143 -8.18 -1.24 -4.13
N SER A 144 -7.62 -0.11 -3.69
CA SER A 144 -6.58 -0.15 -2.66
C SER A 144 -6.67 1.02 -1.72
N LEU A 145 -6.30 0.80 -0.47
CA LEU A 145 -6.37 1.76 0.61
C LEU A 145 -5.08 1.72 1.45
N ALA A 146 -4.48 2.88 1.71
CA ALA A 146 -3.37 2.97 2.65
C ALA A 146 -3.44 4.25 3.47
N LEU A 147 -2.66 4.29 4.56
CA LEU A 147 -2.42 5.53 5.29
C LEU A 147 -1.65 6.54 4.42
N ALA A 148 -1.96 7.81 4.54
CA ALA A 148 -1.23 8.87 3.84
C ALA A 148 0.21 9.00 4.36
N VAL A 149 1.16 9.33 3.48
CA VAL A 149 2.57 9.52 3.84
C VAL A 149 2.83 10.85 4.56
N SER A 150 1.92 11.81 4.47
CA SER A 150 2.07 13.11 5.11
C SER A 150 0.77 13.54 5.79
N GLY A 151 0.83 13.80 7.11
CA GLY A 151 -0.31 14.21 7.92
C GLY A 151 -1.44 13.15 7.95
N PRO A 152 -2.53 13.45 8.66
CA PRO A 152 -3.63 12.50 8.83
C PRO A 152 -4.39 12.27 7.52
N GLY A 153 -4.92 11.06 7.36
CA GLY A 153 -5.79 10.67 6.25
C GLY A 153 -5.35 9.39 5.55
N LEU A 154 -6.08 9.09 4.50
CA LEU A 154 -5.91 7.89 3.69
C LEU A 154 -5.58 8.27 2.25
N VAL A 155 -5.02 7.32 1.55
CA VAL A 155 -4.84 7.36 0.11
C VAL A 155 -5.51 6.14 -0.48
N VAL A 156 -6.30 6.33 -1.53
CA VAL A 156 -6.94 5.24 -2.28
C VAL A 156 -6.39 5.22 -3.69
N ALA A 157 -6.21 4.01 -4.21
CA ALA A 157 -5.90 3.80 -5.62
C ALA A 157 -7.15 3.33 -6.36
N CYS A 158 -7.32 3.81 -7.60
CA CYS A 158 -8.45 3.46 -8.43
C CYS A 158 -8.04 2.46 -9.51
N LYS A 159 -8.79 1.38 -9.64
CA LYS A 159 -8.69 0.44 -10.76
C LYS A 159 -9.10 1.14 -12.07
N ARG A 160 -10.17 1.91 -11.98
CA ARG A 160 -10.69 2.70 -13.10
C ARG A 160 -11.08 4.09 -12.63
N VAL A 161 -10.83 5.09 -13.47
CA VAL A 161 -11.29 6.46 -13.26
C VAL A 161 -12.24 6.81 -14.39
N ARG A 162 -13.53 7.03 -14.07
CA ARG A 162 -14.57 7.39 -15.04
C ARG A 162 -14.54 8.90 -15.29
N GLY A 163 -14.90 9.30 -16.51
CA GLY A 163 -15.08 10.74 -16.84
C GLY A 163 -13.80 11.53 -17.05
N LEU A 164 -12.64 11.01 -16.72
CA LEU A 164 -11.37 11.52 -17.21
C LEU A 164 -11.03 10.72 -18.48
N ARG A 165 -10.69 11.41 -19.58
CA ARG A 165 -10.05 10.73 -20.72
C ARG A 165 -8.92 9.91 -20.15
N SER A 166 -8.89 8.60 -20.45
CA SER A 166 -8.03 7.58 -19.84
C SER A 166 -6.76 8.18 -19.24
N PRO A 167 -6.54 8.14 -17.93
CA PRO A 167 -5.49 8.97 -17.32
C PRO A 167 -4.08 8.51 -17.70
N GLY A 168 -3.94 7.46 -18.53
CA GLY A 168 -2.64 6.93 -18.94
C GLY A 168 -1.75 6.51 -17.76
N GLY A 169 -2.33 6.28 -16.58
CA GLY A 169 -1.57 6.01 -15.37
C GLY A 169 -2.42 5.66 -14.16
N LEU A 170 -1.76 5.14 -13.12
CA LEU A 170 -2.32 4.92 -11.81
C LEU A 170 -2.70 6.27 -11.18
N THR A 171 -3.89 6.34 -10.62
CA THR A 171 -4.40 7.56 -9.98
C THR A 171 -4.67 7.31 -8.51
N LEU A 172 -4.07 8.12 -7.65
CA LEU A 172 -4.26 8.10 -6.21
C LEU A 172 -5.04 9.33 -5.76
N PHE A 173 -6.05 9.12 -4.91
CA PHE A 173 -6.82 10.18 -4.29
C PHE A 173 -6.59 10.21 -2.78
N ARG A 174 -6.53 11.41 -2.20
CA ARG A 174 -6.38 11.56 -0.75
C ARG A 174 -7.73 11.83 -0.11
N TRP A 175 -8.04 11.09 0.96
CA TRP A 175 -9.17 11.30 1.83
C TRP A 175 -8.75 11.87 3.19
N GLN A 176 -9.54 12.79 3.74
CA GLN A 176 -9.37 13.36 5.07
C GLN A 176 -10.72 13.51 5.77
N ARG A 177 -10.82 13.06 7.01
CA ARG A 177 -12.06 13.00 7.82
C ARG A 177 -12.87 14.29 7.88
N ARG A 178 -12.23 15.47 7.86
CA ARG A 178 -12.89 16.78 8.03
C ARG A 178 -13.08 17.55 6.71
N ARG A 179 -12.61 17.01 5.64
CA ARG A 179 -12.74 17.61 4.31
C ARG A 179 -13.37 16.55 3.42
N SER A 180 -14.54 16.86 2.88
CA SER A 180 -15.08 16.09 1.78
C SER A 180 -13.98 15.91 0.73
N TYR A 181 -13.99 14.76 0.03
CA TYR A 181 -12.96 14.40 -0.92
C TYR A 181 -12.48 15.57 -1.77
N ASN A 182 -11.18 15.70 -1.81
CA ASN A 182 -10.59 16.49 -2.87
C ASN A 182 -10.71 15.66 -4.17
N LEU A 183 -11.67 16.00 -5.03
CA LEU A 183 -11.88 15.36 -6.34
C LEU A 183 -10.67 15.50 -7.27
N ARG A 184 -9.61 16.20 -6.84
CA ARG A 184 -8.37 16.28 -7.59
C ARG A 184 -7.48 15.11 -7.17
N PRO A 185 -6.93 14.35 -8.13
CA PRO A 185 -5.92 13.36 -7.84
C PRO A 185 -4.78 13.98 -7.03
N SER A 186 -4.37 13.30 -5.94
CA SER A 186 -3.20 13.73 -5.17
C SER A 186 -1.90 13.32 -5.87
N VAL A 187 -1.94 12.17 -6.56
CA VAL A 187 -0.81 11.60 -7.29
C VAL A 187 -1.31 10.97 -8.58
N ARG A 188 -0.54 11.12 -9.67
CA ARG A 188 -0.71 10.39 -10.93
C ARG A 188 0.62 9.80 -11.36
N VAL A 189 0.63 8.49 -11.62
CA VAL A 189 1.82 7.75 -12.03
C VAL A 189 1.59 7.19 -13.43
N PRO A 190 2.29 7.67 -14.46
CA PRO A 190 2.13 7.16 -15.82
C PRO A 190 2.40 5.65 -15.90
N TRP A 191 1.66 4.89 -16.72
CA TRP A 191 1.90 3.46 -16.91
C TRP A 191 3.34 3.16 -17.34
N ALA A 192 3.93 4.03 -18.17
CA ALA A 192 5.33 3.92 -18.58
C ALA A 192 6.33 3.91 -17.42
N ALA A 193 6.00 4.54 -16.28
CA ALA A 193 6.85 4.51 -15.10
C ALA A 193 6.93 3.12 -14.44
N PHE A 194 5.93 2.26 -14.68
CA PHE A 194 5.92 0.85 -14.25
C PHE A 194 6.49 -0.10 -15.31
N GLY A 195 7.07 0.42 -16.40
CA GLY A 195 7.58 -0.36 -17.52
C GLY A 195 6.51 -0.76 -18.53
N GLY A 196 5.27 -0.30 -18.38
CA GLY A 196 4.19 -0.54 -19.35
C GLY A 196 4.39 0.23 -20.65
N ARG A 197 4.09 -0.42 -21.79
CA ARG A 197 4.20 0.18 -23.13
C ARG A 197 2.84 0.53 -23.73
N SER A 198 1.78 -0.02 -23.17
CA SER A 198 0.40 0.15 -23.66
C SER A 198 -0.59 0.14 -22.47
N GLU A 199 -1.86 0.42 -22.76
CA GLU A 199 -2.93 0.29 -21.76
C GLU A 199 -3.13 -1.17 -21.31
N ALA A 200 -2.78 -2.14 -22.14
CA ALA A 200 -2.79 -3.56 -21.77
C ALA A 200 -1.76 -3.90 -20.68
N ASP A 201 -0.66 -3.14 -20.62
CA ASP A 201 0.40 -3.29 -19.62
C ASP A 201 0.17 -2.41 -18.37
N ARG A 202 -1.05 -1.89 -18.18
CA ARG A 202 -1.38 -1.04 -17.04
C ARG A 202 -1.00 -1.71 -15.73
N PHE A 203 -0.61 -0.91 -14.75
CA PHE A 203 -0.47 -1.35 -13.38
C PHE A 203 -1.86 -1.31 -12.70
N ALA A 204 -2.44 -2.49 -12.49
CA ALA A 204 -3.76 -2.63 -11.87
C ALA A 204 -3.56 -2.81 -10.36
N ALA A 205 -3.60 -1.70 -9.62
CA ALA A 205 -3.47 -1.73 -8.18
C ALA A 205 -4.57 -2.61 -7.56
N SER A 206 -4.19 -3.51 -6.65
CA SER A 206 -5.09 -4.44 -5.96
C SER A 206 -4.86 -4.50 -4.45
N GLY A 207 -3.83 -3.83 -3.93
CA GLY A 207 -3.56 -3.68 -2.50
C GLY A 207 -2.42 -2.70 -2.28
N MET A 208 -2.43 -1.96 -1.18
CA MET A 208 -1.44 -0.93 -0.90
C MET A 208 -1.14 -0.78 0.58
N VAL A 209 0.14 -0.59 0.94
CA VAL A 209 0.56 -0.29 2.30
C VAL A 209 1.56 0.86 2.33
N ARG A 210 1.49 1.71 3.35
CA ARG A 210 2.47 2.77 3.60
C ARG A 210 3.78 2.15 4.09
N THR A 211 4.93 2.63 3.58
CA THR A 211 6.25 2.23 4.09
C THR A 211 6.42 2.65 5.55
N PRO A 212 7.16 1.89 6.39
CA PRO A 212 7.32 2.18 7.83
C PRO A 212 7.93 3.55 8.12
N ASP A 213 8.82 4.05 7.26
CA ASP A 213 9.40 5.39 7.36
C ASP A 213 8.44 6.51 6.92
N GLY A 214 7.26 6.16 6.44
CA GLY A 214 6.25 7.10 5.98
C GLY A 214 6.63 7.88 4.72
N THR A 215 7.63 7.45 3.95
CA THR A 215 8.10 8.18 2.76
C THR A 215 7.40 7.80 1.47
N GLY A 216 6.67 6.66 1.47
CA GLY A 216 6.03 6.14 0.27
C GLY A 216 5.06 5.00 0.54
N TRP A 217 4.78 4.23 -0.50
CA TRP A 217 3.90 3.07 -0.48
C TRP A 217 4.50 1.89 -1.23
N LEU A 218 4.18 0.69 -0.75
CA LEU A 218 4.26 -0.54 -1.54
C LEU A 218 2.86 -0.83 -2.08
N ILE A 219 2.78 -1.19 -3.36
CA ILE A 219 1.51 -1.42 -4.05
C ILE A 219 1.63 -2.67 -4.91
N VAL A 220 0.64 -3.55 -4.85
CA VAL A 220 0.60 -4.77 -5.65
C VAL A 220 -0.29 -4.61 -6.88
N ASP A 221 0.06 -5.34 -7.94
CA ASP A 221 -0.67 -5.49 -9.19
C ASP A 221 -0.95 -6.99 -9.34
N GLY A 222 -2.04 -7.44 -8.73
CA GLY A 222 -2.43 -8.84 -8.66
C GLY A 222 -2.55 -9.49 -10.03
N PRO A 223 -3.32 -8.92 -10.97
CA PRO A 223 -3.49 -9.48 -12.30
C PRO A 223 -2.18 -9.71 -13.06
N ASN A 224 -1.17 -8.89 -12.83
CA ASN A 224 0.12 -8.99 -13.51
C ASN A 224 1.22 -9.60 -12.63
N ALA A 225 0.91 -10.03 -11.40
CA ALA A 225 1.84 -10.57 -10.41
C ALA A 225 3.09 -9.67 -10.26
N ARG A 226 2.87 -8.41 -9.92
CA ARG A 226 3.93 -7.40 -9.72
C ARG A 226 3.71 -6.66 -8.40
N ILE A 227 4.81 -6.15 -7.87
CA ILE A 227 4.80 -5.20 -6.75
C ILE A 227 5.65 -3.99 -7.13
N ALA A 228 5.21 -2.81 -6.76
CA ALA A 228 5.93 -1.56 -6.98
C ALA A 228 6.13 -0.81 -5.67
N GLU A 229 7.21 -0.05 -5.60
CA GLU A 229 7.48 0.93 -4.57
C GLU A 229 7.34 2.33 -5.15
N LEU A 230 6.50 3.15 -4.51
CA LEU A 230 6.27 4.54 -4.86
C LEU A 230 6.74 5.46 -3.74
N SER A 231 7.38 6.56 -4.11
CA SER A 231 7.58 7.69 -3.18
C SER A 231 6.27 8.47 -2.97
N GLY A 232 6.19 9.28 -1.91
CA GLY A 232 5.00 10.06 -1.57
C GLY A 232 4.57 11.10 -2.61
N ASP A 233 5.46 11.47 -3.53
CA ASP A 233 5.17 12.31 -4.71
C ASP A 233 4.80 11.50 -5.97
N GLY A 234 4.76 10.16 -5.86
CA GLY A 234 4.35 9.27 -6.94
C GLY A 234 5.45 8.84 -7.90
N ARG A 235 6.72 9.07 -7.56
CA ARG A 235 7.83 8.53 -8.34
C ARG A 235 7.95 7.02 -8.08
N VAL A 236 7.98 6.21 -9.13
CA VAL A 236 8.27 4.78 -9.05
C VAL A 236 9.74 4.59 -8.69
N ILE A 237 10.01 3.96 -7.55
CA ILE A 237 11.36 3.67 -7.06
C ILE A 237 11.82 2.32 -7.61
N ARG A 238 10.93 1.33 -7.57
CA ARG A 238 11.20 -0.04 -8.02
C ARG A 238 9.91 -0.74 -8.44
N VAL A 239 10.03 -1.63 -9.43
CA VAL A 239 9.00 -2.61 -9.79
C VAL A 239 9.66 -3.99 -9.84
N THR A 240 9.00 -4.99 -9.29
CA THR A 240 9.50 -6.37 -9.25
C THR A 240 8.36 -7.35 -9.53
N GLY A 241 8.62 -8.41 -10.29
CA GLY A 241 7.67 -9.51 -10.48
C GLY A 241 7.53 -10.35 -9.21
N LEU A 242 6.34 -10.87 -8.97
CA LEU A 242 6.03 -11.86 -7.93
C LEU A 242 5.97 -13.27 -8.53
N PRO A 243 6.20 -14.34 -7.75
CA PRO A 243 6.11 -15.73 -8.20
C PRO A 243 4.65 -16.10 -8.50
N ARG A 244 4.21 -15.95 -9.75
CA ARG A 244 2.81 -16.15 -10.19
C ARG A 244 2.26 -17.54 -9.84
N HIS A 245 3.11 -18.57 -9.81
CA HIS A 245 2.69 -19.91 -9.45
C HIS A 245 2.25 -20.04 -7.98
N LEU A 246 2.76 -19.16 -7.11
CA LEU A 246 2.43 -19.09 -5.70
C LEU A 246 1.40 -17.98 -5.40
N LEU A 247 1.55 -16.86 -6.06
CA LEU A 247 0.76 -15.64 -5.86
C LEU A 247 0.09 -15.24 -7.19
N PRO A 248 -0.91 -16.00 -7.67
CA PRO A 248 -1.51 -15.78 -8.98
C PRO A 248 -2.31 -14.48 -9.06
N GLN A 249 -2.92 -14.06 -7.95
CA GLN A 249 -3.72 -12.84 -7.82
C GLN A 249 -3.53 -12.27 -6.40
N THR A 250 -2.45 -11.49 -6.25
CA THR A 250 -2.11 -10.86 -4.96
C THR A 250 -3.01 -9.66 -4.74
N GLU A 251 -3.74 -9.64 -3.63
CA GLU A 251 -4.61 -8.52 -3.28
C GLU A 251 -4.28 -7.94 -1.91
N GLY A 252 -3.98 -8.79 -0.92
CA GLY A 252 -3.57 -8.33 0.40
C GLY A 252 -2.06 -8.02 0.47
N ILE A 253 -1.71 -6.87 1.06
CA ILE A 253 -0.32 -6.50 1.38
C ILE A 253 -0.24 -5.79 2.72
N THR A 254 0.72 -6.18 3.57
CA THR A 254 1.04 -5.44 4.79
C THR A 254 2.48 -5.66 5.24
N LEU A 255 2.94 -4.82 6.16
CA LEU A 255 4.23 -4.93 6.81
C LEU A 255 4.03 -5.22 8.29
N GLY A 256 4.59 -6.32 8.76
CA GLY A 256 4.62 -6.67 10.18
C GLY A 256 5.44 -5.70 11.01
N VAL A 257 5.26 -5.72 12.33
CA VAL A 257 5.99 -4.85 13.26
C VAL A 257 7.49 -5.13 13.27
N ASP A 258 7.90 -6.32 12.85
CA ASP A 258 9.29 -6.78 12.69
C ASP A 258 9.86 -6.46 11.29
N GLY A 259 9.08 -5.83 10.42
CA GLY A 259 9.45 -5.51 9.05
C GLY A 259 9.25 -6.67 8.06
N THR A 260 8.66 -7.79 8.46
CA THR A 260 8.27 -8.86 7.54
C THR A 260 7.20 -8.35 6.58
N LEU A 261 7.41 -8.54 5.28
CA LEU A 261 6.42 -8.25 4.26
C LEU A 261 5.48 -9.45 4.12
N TYR A 262 4.18 -9.22 4.25
CA TYR A 262 3.15 -10.21 4.04
C TYR A 262 2.36 -9.89 2.78
N LEU A 263 2.20 -10.90 1.93
CA LEU A 263 1.37 -10.86 0.72
C LEU A 263 0.31 -11.96 0.81
N ALA A 264 -0.94 -11.62 0.54
CA ALA A 264 -2.00 -12.60 0.40
C ALA A 264 -2.49 -12.64 -1.05
N SER A 265 -2.76 -13.84 -1.53
CA SER A 265 -3.29 -14.08 -2.87
C SER A 265 -4.54 -14.92 -2.81
N GLU A 266 -5.51 -14.59 -3.65
CA GLU A 266 -6.70 -15.38 -3.83
C GLU A 266 -6.41 -16.81 -4.30
N GLY A 267 -7.32 -17.72 -3.95
CA GLY A 267 -7.23 -19.12 -4.30
C GLY A 267 -7.99 -19.49 -5.57
N HIS A 268 -7.56 -19.05 -6.72
CA HIS A 268 -8.23 -19.24 -8.03
C HIS A 268 -8.75 -20.66 -8.28
N PHE A 269 -8.02 -21.70 -7.85
CA PHE A 269 -8.39 -23.11 -7.98
C PHE A 269 -8.14 -23.90 -6.69
N GLY A 270 -8.08 -23.20 -5.54
CA GLY A 270 -7.76 -23.81 -4.24
C GLY A 270 -8.05 -22.86 -3.08
N LEU A 271 -7.25 -22.98 -2.04
CA LEU A 271 -7.30 -22.07 -0.89
C LEU A 271 -6.47 -20.81 -1.18
N GLY A 272 -6.85 -19.69 -0.58
CA GLY A 272 -6.02 -18.50 -0.55
C GLY A 272 -4.66 -18.80 0.10
N VAL A 273 -3.67 -17.99 -0.21
CA VAL A 273 -2.28 -18.16 0.26
C VAL A 273 -1.82 -16.91 0.97
N LEU A 274 -1.15 -17.09 2.11
CA LEU A 274 -0.40 -16.04 2.80
C LEU A 274 1.10 -16.36 2.69
N ALA A 275 1.87 -15.47 2.06
CA ALA A 275 3.31 -15.55 1.93
C ALA A 275 3.99 -14.47 2.79
N ALA A 276 5.00 -14.86 3.56
CA ALA A 276 5.82 -13.98 4.39
C ALA A 276 7.24 -13.89 3.83
N TYR A 277 7.78 -12.69 3.82
CA TYR A 277 9.14 -12.38 3.35
C TYR A 277 9.88 -11.63 4.46
N ALA A 278 10.77 -12.30 5.16
CA ALA A 278 11.64 -11.64 6.13
C ALA A 278 12.67 -10.74 5.40
N PRO A 279 13.05 -9.60 5.98
CA PRO A 279 14.05 -8.74 5.37
C PRO A 279 15.42 -9.43 5.33
N VAL A 280 16.06 -9.43 4.15
CA VAL A 280 17.41 -9.96 3.95
C VAL A 280 18.41 -9.06 4.70
N GLY A 281 19.16 -9.64 5.63
CA GLY A 281 20.23 -8.96 6.36
C GLY A 281 19.86 -8.42 7.75
N GLY A 282 18.69 -8.80 8.29
CA GLY A 282 18.24 -8.33 9.60
C GLY A 282 18.04 -6.82 9.66
N LEU A 283 17.16 -6.35 10.53
CA LEU A 283 17.06 -4.93 10.86
C LEU A 283 18.33 -4.50 11.64
N SER A 284 19.44 -4.22 10.96
CA SER A 284 20.50 -3.42 11.59
C SER A 284 19.98 -1.99 11.63
N ASP A 285 19.13 -1.71 12.62
CA ASP A 285 18.71 -0.36 12.96
C ASP A 285 19.95 0.44 13.35
N GLY A 286 20.35 1.35 12.48
CA GLY A 286 21.10 2.51 12.91
C GLY A 286 20.20 3.32 13.86
N ARG A 287 20.30 3.02 15.17
CA ARG A 287 19.89 3.96 16.21
C ARG A 287 20.86 5.11 16.24
#